data_4af2cb1c99d2cc3b5984b766688e7c62
#
_entry.id   4af2cb1c99d2cc3b5984b766688e7c62
#
_cell.length_a   1.000
_cell.length_b   1.000
_cell.length_c   1.000
_cell.angle_alpha   90.00
_cell.angle_beta   90.00
_cell.angle_gamma   90.00
#
_symmetry.space_group_name_H-M   'P 1'
#
loop_
_entity.id
_entity.type
_entity.pdbx_description
1 polymer ?
#
loop_
_entity_poly.entity_id
_entity_poly.type
_entity_poly.pdbx_seq_one_letter_code
_entity_poly.pdbx_strand_id
1 'polypeptide(L)'
;MKKIGSCQLCNRDKVEITVHHLTPKEEGGTHLPTVDLCIPCHKQIHAVYTNKEIALRLMTLERLKDDERLKKFVKWIQKQPPQASVKIRKSKLRR
;
A
#
# COMPACT_ATOMS: atom_id res chain seq x y z
N MET A 1 -7.67 -10.02 15.36
CA MET A 1 -7.49 -8.74 16.07
C MET A 1 -6.94 -7.69 15.13
N LYS A 2 -7.40 -6.46 15.29
CA LYS A 2 -6.90 -5.34 14.49
C LYS A 2 -5.57 -4.85 15.07
N LYS A 3 -4.60 -4.63 14.20
CA LYS A 3 -3.32 -4.05 14.61
C LYS A 3 -3.36 -2.55 14.34
N ILE A 4 -3.06 -1.75 15.35
CA ILE A 4 -3.02 -0.29 15.23
C ILE A 4 -1.56 0.16 15.29
N GLY A 5 -1.17 1.02 14.37
CA GLY A 5 0.20 1.52 14.31
C GLY A 5 0.36 2.60 13.26
N SER A 6 1.57 2.74 12.75
CA SER A 6 1.90 3.75 11.75
C SER A 6 2.04 3.12 10.38
N CYS A 7 1.43 3.75 9.36
CA CYS A 7 1.60 3.33 7.98
C CYS A 7 2.97 3.78 7.48
N GLN A 8 3.77 2.84 6.97
CA GLN A 8 5.11 3.16 6.50
C GLN A 8 5.12 3.91 5.17
N LEU A 9 4.00 3.92 4.44
CA LEU A 9 3.91 4.62 3.16
C LEU A 9 3.41 6.06 3.33
N CYS A 10 2.25 6.26 3.97
CA CYS A 10 1.69 7.60 4.15
C CYS A 10 2.07 8.26 5.47
N ASN A 11 2.70 7.52 6.37
CA ASN A 11 3.16 8.00 7.67
C ASN A 11 2.07 8.46 8.64
N ARG A 12 0.81 8.12 8.38
CA ARG A 12 -0.25 8.38 9.35
C ARG A 12 -0.07 7.45 10.54
N ASP A 13 -0.30 7.97 11.74
CA ASP A 13 -0.17 7.22 12.98
C ASP A 13 -1.54 6.83 13.52
N LYS A 14 -1.56 5.84 14.43
CA LYS A 14 -2.79 5.37 15.07
C LYS A 14 -3.86 4.92 14.08
N VAL A 15 -3.43 4.29 12.99
CA VAL A 15 -4.32 3.73 11.98
C VAL A 15 -4.27 2.21 12.04
N GLU A 16 -5.35 1.58 11.59
CA GLU A 16 -5.34 0.13 11.42
C GLU A 16 -4.37 -0.22 10.30
N ILE A 17 -3.41 -1.10 10.60
CA ILE A 17 -2.40 -1.48 9.61
C ILE A 17 -2.51 -2.96 9.27
N THR A 18 -2.02 -3.28 8.06
CA THR A 18 -1.96 -4.63 7.53
C THR A 18 -0.55 -4.89 7.02
N VAL A 19 -0.17 -6.14 6.97
CA VAL A 19 1.15 -6.53 6.46
C VAL A 19 1.10 -6.61 4.94
N HIS A 20 1.97 -5.85 4.28
CA HIS A 20 2.10 -5.89 2.82
C HIS A 20 3.41 -6.58 2.45
N HIS A 21 3.33 -7.65 1.66
CA HIS A 21 4.51 -8.31 1.12
C HIS A 21 5.05 -7.47 -0.04
N LEU A 22 6.26 -6.94 0.09
CA LEU A 22 6.89 -6.12 -0.96
C LEU A 22 6.99 -6.91 -2.26
N THR A 23 7.30 -8.21 -2.17
CA THR A 23 7.12 -9.13 -3.27
C THR A 23 5.91 -9.99 -2.92
N PRO A 24 4.83 -9.96 -3.72
CA PRO A 24 3.63 -10.74 -3.41
C PRO A 24 3.94 -12.23 -3.25
N LYS A 25 3.19 -12.92 -2.39
CA LYS A 25 3.36 -14.35 -2.17
C LYS A 25 3.28 -15.14 -3.47
N GLU A 26 2.36 -14.76 -4.37
CA GLU A 26 2.20 -15.39 -5.67
C GLU A 26 3.46 -15.28 -6.54
N GLU A 27 4.31 -14.29 -6.27
CA GLU A 27 5.55 -14.06 -7.01
C GLU A 27 6.77 -14.51 -6.19
N GLY A 28 6.57 -15.42 -5.25
CA GLY A 28 7.65 -16.00 -4.46
C GLY A 28 8.06 -15.22 -3.23
N GLY A 29 7.23 -14.28 -2.77
CA GLY A 29 7.59 -13.36 -1.71
C GLY A 29 7.29 -13.80 -0.28
N THR A 30 6.90 -15.05 -0.06
CA THR A 30 6.45 -15.52 1.26
C THR A 30 7.46 -15.22 2.39
N HIS A 31 8.74 -15.37 2.13
CA HIS A 31 9.78 -15.15 3.13
C HIS A 31 10.59 -13.88 2.90
N LEU A 32 10.15 -13.01 1.97
CA LEU A 32 10.83 -11.75 1.69
C LEU A 32 10.28 -10.61 2.55
N PRO A 33 10.96 -9.45 2.58
CA PRO A 33 10.56 -8.35 3.47
C PRO A 33 9.13 -7.90 3.30
N THR A 34 8.55 -7.42 4.40
CA THR A 34 7.19 -6.87 4.44
C THR A 34 7.24 -5.47 5.03
N VAL A 35 6.17 -4.71 4.83
CA VAL A 35 5.99 -3.40 5.45
C VAL A 35 4.58 -3.30 6.01
N ASP A 36 4.41 -2.42 7.00
CA ASP A 36 3.12 -2.15 7.60
C ASP A 36 2.45 -1.00 6.87
N LEU A 37 1.28 -1.24 6.32
CA LEU A 37 0.53 -0.24 5.57
C LEU A 37 -0.89 -0.10 6.11
N CYS A 38 -1.40 1.12 6.14
CA CYS A 38 -2.80 1.30 6.46
C CYS A 38 -3.66 0.66 5.37
N ILE A 39 -4.90 0.34 5.71
CA ILE A 39 -5.80 -0.35 4.78
C ILE A 39 -5.94 0.40 3.45
N PRO A 40 -6.19 1.75 3.44
CA PRO A 40 -6.28 2.47 2.18
C PRO A 40 -5.03 2.38 1.31
N CYS A 41 -3.84 2.54 1.89
CA CYS A 41 -2.59 2.45 1.12
C CYS A 41 -2.39 1.06 0.53
N HIS A 42 -2.63 0.02 1.34
CA HIS A 42 -2.50 -1.37 0.90
C HIS A 42 -3.46 -1.67 -0.26
N LYS A 43 -4.72 -1.25 -0.11
CA LYS A 43 -5.72 -1.44 -1.17
C LYS A 43 -5.38 -0.66 -2.44
N GLN A 44 -4.84 0.55 -2.30
CA GLN A 44 -4.48 1.38 -3.44
C GLN A 44 -3.39 0.72 -4.29
N ILE A 45 -2.38 0.14 -3.64
CA ILE A 45 -1.31 -0.55 -4.37
C ILE A 45 -1.90 -1.67 -5.24
N HIS A 46 -2.74 -2.51 -4.64
CA HIS A 46 -3.34 -3.64 -5.36
C HIS A 46 -4.45 -3.23 -6.33
N ALA A 47 -5.00 -2.03 -6.21
CA ALA A 47 -5.98 -1.50 -7.14
C ALA A 47 -5.33 -0.95 -8.41
N VAL A 48 -4.09 -0.45 -8.28
CA VAL A 48 -3.37 0.21 -9.39
C VAL A 48 -2.43 -0.75 -10.11
N TYR A 49 -1.83 -1.69 -9.39
CA TYR A 49 -0.83 -2.59 -9.94
C TYR A 49 -1.18 -4.06 -9.75
N THR A 50 -0.75 -4.89 -10.70
CA THR A 50 -0.86 -6.34 -10.57
C THR A 50 0.25 -6.84 -9.65
N ASN A 51 0.10 -8.07 -9.14
CA ASN A 51 1.15 -8.68 -8.31
C ASN A 51 2.48 -8.77 -9.06
N LYS A 52 2.43 -9.06 -10.36
CA LYS A 52 3.62 -9.14 -11.18
C LYS A 52 4.33 -7.79 -11.29
N GLU A 53 3.57 -6.72 -11.49
CA GLU A 53 4.14 -5.36 -11.55
C GLU A 53 4.77 -4.97 -10.21
N ILE A 54 4.12 -5.32 -9.10
CA ILE A 54 4.65 -5.06 -7.76
C ILE A 54 5.97 -5.79 -7.57
N ALA A 55 6.03 -7.07 -7.93
CA ALA A 55 7.24 -7.88 -7.79
C ALA A 55 8.40 -7.37 -8.64
N LEU A 56 8.10 -6.84 -9.83
CA LEU A 56 9.15 -6.38 -10.76
C LEU A 56 9.63 -4.97 -10.46
N ARG A 57 8.74 -4.09 -10.01
CA ARG A 57 9.06 -2.66 -9.94
C ARG A 57 8.93 -2.03 -8.57
N LEU A 58 8.13 -2.60 -7.68
CA LEU A 58 7.77 -1.98 -6.40
C LEU A 58 8.14 -2.85 -5.21
N MET A 59 9.26 -3.55 -5.31
CA MET A 59 9.68 -4.51 -4.30
C MET A 59 10.41 -3.91 -3.10
N THR A 60 10.51 -2.57 -3.03
CA THR A 60 11.09 -1.89 -1.86
C THR A 60 10.16 -0.76 -1.43
N LEU A 61 10.26 -0.37 -0.16
CA LEU A 61 9.47 0.75 0.36
C LEU A 61 9.82 2.04 -0.38
N GLU A 62 11.10 2.23 -0.69
CA GLU A 62 11.56 3.41 -1.42
C GLU A 62 10.91 3.50 -2.80
N ARG A 63 10.79 2.39 -3.50
CA ARG A 63 10.14 2.37 -4.81
C ARG A 63 8.65 2.67 -4.71
N LEU A 64 8.00 2.17 -3.65
CA LEU A 64 6.59 2.51 -3.40
C LEU A 64 6.43 4.01 -3.17
N LYS A 65 7.33 4.61 -2.37
CA LYS A 65 7.29 6.05 -2.08
C LYS A 65 7.58 6.90 -3.31
N ASP A 66 8.41 6.42 -4.23
CA ASP A 66 8.78 7.15 -5.44
C ASP A 66 7.78 7.00 -6.58
N ASP A 67 6.85 6.08 -6.47
CA ASP A 67 5.89 5.83 -7.54
C ASP A 67 4.92 7.00 -7.68
N GLU A 68 4.80 7.55 -8.90
CA GLU A 68 3.99 8.76 -9.15
C GLU A 68 2.52 8.58 -8.79
N ARG A 69 1.95 7.43 -9.11
CA ARG A 69 0.54 7.18 -8.82
C ARG A 69 0.30 7.06 -7.32
N LEU A 70 1.21 6.40 -6.63
CA LEU A 70 1.09 6.25 -5.18
C LEU A 70 1.38 7.57 -4.46
N LYS A 71 2.30 8.38 -4.97
CA LYS A 71 2.57 9.71 -4.39
C LYS A 71 1.33 10.59 -4.35
N LYS A 72 0.55 10.59 -5.43
CA LYS A 72 -0.69 11.36 -5.49
C LYS A 72 -1.68 10.88 -4.46
N PHE A 73 -1.85 9.56 -4.36
CA PHE A 73 -2.73 8.97 -3.37
C PHE A 73 -2.27 9.28 -1.95
N VAL A 74 -0.97 9.17 -1.68
CA VAL A 74 -0.40 9.42 -0.36
C VAL A 74 -0.66 10.86 0.08
N LYS A 75 -0.47 11.82 -0.81
CA LYS A 75 -0.75 13.23 -0.49
C LYS A 75 -2.20 13.43 -0.08
N TRP A 76 -3.10 12.76 -0.76
CA TRP A 76 -4.52 12.87 -0.44
C TRP A 76 -4.87 12.18 0.87
N ILE A 77 -4.40 10.94 1.08
CA ILE A 77 -4.75 10.16 2.26
C ILE A 77 -4.17 10.77 3.54
N GLN A 78 -3.03 11.46 3.45
CA GLN A 78 -2.43 12.12 4.62
C GLN A 78 -3.34 13.20 5.21
N LYS A 79 -4.24 13.72 4.42
CA LYS A 79 -5.21 14.74 4.87
C LYS A 79 -6.46 14.15 5.49
N GLN A 80 -6.63 12.84 5.43
CA GLN A 80 -7.81 12.17 5.96
C GLN A 80 -7.61 11.78 7.42
N PRO A 81 -8.68 11.81 8.25
CA PRO A 81 -8.57 11.34 9.63
C PRO A 81 -8.16 9.86 9.69
N PRO A 82 -7.44 9.44 10.74
CA PRO A 82 -7.00 8.04 10.86
C PRO A 82 -8.11 7.01 10.81
N GLN A 83 -9.30 7.34 11.35
CA GLN A 83 -10.43 6.43 11.38
C GLN A 83 -11.37 6.56 10.18
N ALA A 84 -11.05 7.46 9.22
CA ALA A 84 -11.92 7.67 8.07
C ALA A 84 -11.95 6.42 7.20
N SER A 85 -13.17 6.01 6.82
CA SER A 85 -13.35 4.96 5.85
C SER A 85 -13.14 5.55 4.46
N VAL A 86 -12.21 4.97 3.71
CA VAL A 86 -11.85 5.49 2.39
C VAL A 86 -12.20 4.47 1.32
N LYS A 87 -12.93 4.91 0.30
CA LYS A 87 -13.31 4.07 -0.81
C LYS A 87 -12.22 4.08 -1.89
N ILE A 88 -11.72 2.90 -2.22
CA ILE A 88 -10.67 2.74 -3.21
C ILE A 88 -11.28 2.22 -4.51
N ARG A 89 -10.94 2.88 -5.62
CA ARG A 89 -11.40 2.48 -6.95
C ARG A 89 -10.28 1.83 -7.73
N LYS A 90 -10.61 0.75 -8.44
CA LYS A 90 -9.64 0.11 -9.32
C LYS A 90 -9.29 1.04 -10.48
N SER A 91 -8.04 1.02 -10.89
CA SER A 91 -7.60 1.75 -12.08
C SER A 91 -8.24 1.14 -13.33
N LYS A 92 -8.64 1.99 -14.27
CA LYS A 92 -9.18 1.53 -15.56
C LYS A 92 -8.16 0.72 -16.35
N LEU A 93 -6.88 0.97 -16.13
CA LEU A 93 -5.80 0.26 -16.81
C LEU A 93 -5.65 -1.20 -16.38
N ARG A 94 -6.33 -1.59 -15.32
CA ARG A 94 -6.24 -2.94 -14.76
C ARG A 94 -7.29 -3.90 -15.30
N ARG A 95 -8.13 -3.48 -16.17
CA ARG A 95 -9.14 -4.37 -16.72
C ARG A 95 -8.56 -5.46 -17.60
#